data_f959b64c19d55f2d4414b0dfa653111e
#
_entry.id   f959b64c19d55f2d4414b0dfa653111e
#
_cell.length_a   1.000
_cell.length_b   1.000
_cell.length_c   1.000
_cell.angle_alpha   90.00
_cell.angle_beta   90.00
_cell.angle_gamma   90.00
#
_symmetry.space_group_name_H-M   'P 1'
#
loop_
_entity.id
_entity.type
_entity.pdbx_description
1 polymer ?
#
loop_
_entity_poly.entity_id
_entity_poly.type
_entity_poly.pdbx_seq_one_letter_code
_entity_poly.pdbx_strand_id
1 'polypeptide(L)'
;MKFIKLFQSKKRPAITREQALREGGYTREDGSNLSPDGRILLNGPALLDEVYQVPDGVRYIFDHCFSKSVVKDGKACRVVIPSSVVYIGEHAFDGCAIDVDYSNLSK
;
A
#
# COMPACT_ATOMS: atom_id res chain seq x y z
N MET A 1 8.80 -6.42 -14.81
CA MET A 1 8.35 -6.28 -13.42
C MET A 1 8.79 -7.44 -12.55
N LYS A 2 10.07 -7.71 -12.61
CA LYS A 2 10.64 -8.83 -11.88
C LYS A 2 10.55 -8.67 -10.36
N PHE A 3 10.67 -7.43 -9.88
CA PHE A 3 10.52 -7.18 -8.46
C PHE A 3 9.18 -7.64 -7.92
N ILE A 4 8.11 -7.26 -8.62
CA ILE A 4 6.76 -7.57 -8.17
C ILE A 4 6.58 -9.07 -8.05
N LYS A 5 7.10 -9.82 -9.02
CA LYS A 5 7.04 -11.28 -8.95
C LYS A 5 7.78 -11.82 -7.74
N LEU A 6 8.96 -11.28 -7.44
CA LEU A 6 9.73 -11.73 -6.29
C LEU A 6 8.98 -11.46 -4.99
N PHE A 7 8.40 -10.27 -4.85
CA PHE A 7 7.65 -9.93 -3.65
C PHE A 7 6.36 -10.70 -3.54
N GLN A 8 5.68 -10.94 -4.66
CA GLN A 8 4.44 -11.70 -4.65
C GLN A 8 4.66 -13.18 -4.37
N SER A 9 5.89 -13.67 -4.48
CA SER A 9 6.20 -15.04 -4.08
C SER A 9 6.29 -15.20 -2.58
N LYS A 10 6.35 -14.09 -1.84
CA LYS A 10 6.37 -14.11 -0.39
C LYS A 10 5.00 -14.48 0.15
N LYS A 11 4.99 -14.95 1.37
CA LYS A 11 3.76 -15.38 2.01
C LYS A 11 2.83 -14.18 2.21
N ARG A 12 1.58 -14.35 1.79
CA ARG A 12 0.55 -13.34 2.00
C ARG A 12 0.21 -13.23 3.48
N PRO A 13 -0.23 -12.06 3.94
CA PRO A 13 -0.73 -11.95 5.31
C PRO A 13 -1.97 -12.84 5.47
N ALA A 14 -2.03 -13.56 6.58
CA ALA A 14 -3.12 -14.51 6.86
C ALA A 14 -4.30 -13.82 7.54
N ILE A 15 -4.68 -12.65 7.04
CA ILE A 15 -5.75 -11.86 7.65
C ILE A 15 -6.51 -11.14 6.54
N THR A 16 -7.82 -10.99 6.72
CA THR A 16 -8.63 -10.22 5.78
C THR A 16 -8.64 -8.74 6.20
N ARG A 17 -9.03 -7.86 5.26
CA ARG A 17 -9.14 -6.43 5.55
C ARG A 17 -10.14 -6.18 6.69
N GLU A 18 -11.31 -6.80 6.61
CA GLU A 18 -12.34 -6.64 7.62
C GLU A 18 -11.87 -7.14 8.98
N GLN A 19 -11.18 -8.25 9.00
CA GLN A 19 -10.63 -8.82 10.23
C GLN A 19 -9.61 -7.90 10.86
N ALA A 20 -8.68 -7.36 10.07
CA ALA A 20 -7.66 -6.45 10.57
C ALA A 20 -8.27 -5.19 11.16
N LEU A 21 -9.27 -4.62 10.50
CA LEU A 21 -9.95 -3.42 11.00
C LEU A 21 -10.71 -3.72 12.29
N ARG A 22 -11.37 -4.87 12.35
CA ARG A 22 -12.14 -5.28 13.52
C ARG A 22 -11.25 -5.53 14.74
N GLU A 23 -10.03 -5.98 14.51
CA GLU A 23 -9.09 -6.32 15.59
C GLU A 23 -8.24 -5.14 16.05
N GLY A 24 -8.61 -3.92 15.67
CA GLY A 24 -7.92 -2.73 16.14
C GLY A 24 -7.15 -1.98 15.07
N GLY A 25 -7.40 -2.30 13.81
CA GLY A 25 -6.85 -1.51 12.72
C GLY A 25 -7.28 -0.06 12.85
N TYR A 26 -6.43 0.85 12.43
CA TYR A 26 -6.67 2.27 12.63
C TYR A 26 -6.60 3.06 11.32
N THR A 27 -7.23 4.24 11.35
CA THR A 27 -7.25 5.16 10.22
C THR A 27 -6.37 6.37 10.55
N ARG A 28 -5.49 6.72 9.62
CA ARG A 28 -4.63 7.90 9.73
C ARG A 28 -5.38 9.12 9.23
N GLU A 29 -4.79 10.29 9.48
CA GLU A 29 -5.37 11.58 9.05
C GLU A 29 -5.65 11.64 7.56
N ASP A 30 -4.81 11.00 6.75
CA ASP A 30 -4.94 10.99 5.30
C ASP A 30 -6.00 10.02 4.79
N GLY A 31 -6.66 9.29 5.68
CA GLY A 31 -7.69 8.31 5.32
C GLY A 31 -7.15 6.91 5.07
N SER A 32 -5.85 6.72 5.14
CA SER A 32 -5.27 5.38 4.98
C SER A 32 -5.56 4.52 6.20
N ASN A 33 -5.65 3.21 5.98
CA ASN A 33 -5.94 2.24 7.04
C ASN A 33 -4.77 1.29 7.21
N LEU A 34 -4.42 1.02 8.44
CA LEU A 34 -3.34 0.11 8.79
C LEU A 34 -3.83 -0.96 9.75
N SER A 35 -3.18 -2.11 9.73
CA SER A 35 -3.40 -3.15 10.74
C SER A 35 -2.97 -2.65 12.12
N PRO A 36 -3.41 -3.32 13.21
CA PRO A 36 -3.09 -2.88 14.58
C PRO A 36 -1.60 -2.65 14.83
N ASP A 37 -0.74 -3.48 14.25
CA ASP A 37 0.71 -3.36 14.44
C ASP A 37 1.38 -2.43 13.42
N GLY A 38 0.61 -1.83 12.51
CA GLY A 38 1.13 -0.92 11.49
C GLY A 38 1.94 -1.58 10.38
N ARG A 39 1.92 -2.90 10.29
CA ARG A 39 2.73 -3.63 9.32
C ARG A 39 2.03 -3.89 7.99
N ILE A 40 0.71 -3.78 7.96
CA ILE A 40 -0.07 -3.99 6.75
C ILE A 40 -0.77 -2.69 6.38
N LEU A 41 -0.49 -2.17 5.20
CA LEU A 41 -1.26 -1.07 4.64
C LEU A 41 -2.48 -1.66 3.96
N LEU A 42 -3.64 -1.51 4.60
CA LEU A 42 -4.89 -2.10 4.14
C LEU A 42 -5.53 -1.31 3.02
N ASN A 43 -5.57 0.00 3.17
CA ASN A 43 -6.09 0.93 2.17
C ASN A 43 -5.19 2.15 2.12
N GLY A 44 -4.94 2.66 0.93
CA GLY A 44 -4.21 3.90 0.74
C GLY A 44 -5.05 5.11 1.13
N PRO A 45 -4.48 6.31 1.07
CA PRO A 45 -5.21 7.55 1.36
C PRO A 45 -6.40 7.71 0.41
N ALA A 46 -7.44 8.38 0.89
CA ALA A 46 -8.60 8.67 0.05
C ALA A 46 -8.22 9.60 -1.11
N LEU A 47 -7.35 10.58 -0.85
CA LEU A 47 -6.88 11.52 -1.86
C LEU A 47 -5.37 11.44 -1.94
N LEU A 48 -4.86 11.19 -3.15
CA LEU A 48 -3.42 11.13 -3.42
C LEU A 48 -2.97 12.45 -4.07
N ASP A 49 -1.97 13.05 -3.47
CA ASP A 49 -1.35 14.26 -4.00
C ASP A 49 -0.17 13.87 -4.92
N GLU A 50 0.84 14.70 -5.05
CA GLU A 50 1.96 14.45 -5.97
C GLU A 50 2.78 13.23 -5.56
N VAL A 51 3.02 13.06 -4.27
CA VAL A 51 3.82 11.96 -3.73
C VAL A 51 3.14 11.39 -2.50
N TYR A 52 3.08 10.08 -2.42
CA TYR A 52 2.66 9.39 -1.21
C TYR A 52 3.78 8.47 -0.77
N GLN A 53 4.25 8.66 0.43
CA GLN A 53 5.25 7.79 1.05
C GLN A 53 4.54 6.74 1.88
N VAL A 54 4.63 5.47 1.47
CA VAL A 54 4.12 4.37 2.29
C VAL A 54 4.88 4.40 3.63
N PRO A 55 4.18 4.31 4.77
CA PRO A 55 4.85 4.44 6.07
C PRO A 55 5.96 3.43 6.27
N ASP A 56 7.04 3.86 6.90
CA ASP A 56 8.13 2.97 7.29
C ASP A 56 7.59 1.91 8.25
N GLY A 57 8.11 0.70 8.12
CA GLY A 57 7.63 -0.41 8.94
C GLY A 57 6.52 -1.23 8.29
N VAL A 58 5.88 -0.70 7.26
CA VAL A 58 4.91 -1.47 6.50
C VAL A 58 5.64 -2.60 5.78
N ARG A 59 5.19 -3.83 6.01
CA ARG A 59 5.76 -5.02 5.38
C ARG A 59 4.90 -5.55 4.25
N TYR A 60 3.60 -5.31 4.31
CA TYR A 60 2.65 -5.82 3.33
C TYR A 60 1.77 -4.70 2.83
N ILE A 61 1.65 -4.59 1.51
CA ILE A 61 0.66 -3.72 0.88
C ILE A 61 -0.46 -4.63 0.41
N PHE A 62 -1.67 -4.40 0.91
CA PHE A 62 -2.78 -5.33 0.74
C PHE A 62 -3.31 -5.32 -0.68
N ASP A 63 -4.04 -6.36 -1.05
CA ASP A 63 -4.71 -6.45 -2.35
C ASP A 63 -5.66 -5.27 -2.51
N HIS A 64 -5.71 -4.70 -3.70
CA HIS A 64 -6.59 -3.57 -4.03
C HIS A 64 -6.42 -2.37 -3.10
N CYS A 65 -5.22 -2.18 -2.58
CA CYS A 65 -4.95 -1.17 -1.54
C CYS A 65 -5.37 0.24 -1.97
N PHE A 66 -5.12 0.61 -3.21
CA PHE A 66 -5.40 1.96 -3.71
C PHE A 66 -6.66 2.03 -4.59
N SER A 67 -7.49 0.99 -4.57
CA SER A 67 -8.65 0.93 -5.48
C SER A 67 -9.68 2.03 -5.23
N LYS A 68 -9.73 2.56 -4.02
CA LYS A 68 -10.67 3.65 -3.66
C LYS A 68 -9.99 5.01 -3.57
N SER A 69 -8.70 5.08 -3.84
CA SER A 69 -7.97 6.34 -3.82
C SER A 69 -8.24 7.14 -5.07
N VAL A 70 -8.22 8.46 -4.94
CA VAL A 70 -8.41 9.39 -6.05
C VAL A 70 -7.18 10.29 -6.14
N VAL A 71 -6.66 10.51 -7.33
CA VAL A 71 -5.54 11.42 -7.52
C VAL A 71 -6.03 12.85 -7.62
N LYS A 72 -5.29 13.75 -6.96
CA LYS A 72 -5.63 15.16 -6.94
C LYS A 72 -5.37 15.77 -8.32
N ASP A 73 -6.33 16.58 -8.78
CA ASP A 73 -6.22 17.32 -10.04
C ASP A 73 -5.94 16.44 -11.26
N GLY A 74 -6.25 15.15 -11.19
CA GLY A 74 -6.05 14.23 -12.29
C GLY A 74 -4.60 13.93 -12.61
N LYS A 75 -3.66 14.33 -11.77
CA LYS A 75 -2.24 14.07 -11.98
C LYS A 75 -1.84 12.75 -11.34
N ALA A 76 -0.90 12.05 -11.97
CA ALA A 76 -0.40 10.81 -11.39
C ALA A 76 0.31 11.08 -10.07
N CYS A 77 0.07 10.21 -9.08
CA CYS A 77 0.76 10.28 -7.80
C CYS A 77 1.94 9.32 -7.83
N ARG A 78 3.08 9.77 -7.34
CA ARG A 78 4.22 8.90 -7.14
C ARG A 78 4.11 8.24 -5.76
N VAL A 79 3.99 6.93 -5.74
CA VAL A 79 3.94 6.16 -4.50
C VAL A 79 5.30 5.56 -4.22
N VAL A 80 5.93 5.99 -3.13
CA VAL A 80 7.27 5.54 -2.75
C VAL A 80 7.14 4.35 -1.81
N ILE A 81 7.78 3.24 -2.18
CA ILE A 81 7.73 2.00 -1.41
C ILE A 81 8.98 1.92 -0.52
N PRO A 82 8.84 1.83 0.80
CA PRO A 82 9.99 1.72 1.69
C PRO A 82 10.62 0.33 1.63
N SER A 83 11.87 0.24 2.07
CA SER A 83 12.62 -1.02 2.02
C SER A 83 12.05 -2.11 2.94
N SER A 84 11.17 -1.74 3.87
CA SER A 84 10.53 -2.70 4.78
C SER A 84 9.52 -3.60 4.08
N VAL A 85 8.99 -3.19 2.93
CA VAL A 85 7.94 -3.92 2.23
C VAL A 85 8.48 -5.21 1.63
N VAL A 86 7.81 -6.33 1.93
CA VAL A 86 8.19 -7.67 1.45
C VAL A 86 7.10 -8.33 0.62
N TYR A 87 5.91 -7.76 0.56
CA TYR A 87 4.81 -8.29 -0.24
C TYR A 87 3.91 -7.16 -0.73
N ILE A 88 3.57 -7.23 -2.00
CA ILE A 88 2.62 -6.32 -2.63
C ILE A 88 1.49 -7.17 -3.21
N GLY A 89 0.27 -6.92 -2.77
CA GLY A 89 -0.89 -7.70 -3.15
C GLY A 89 -1.32 -7.50 -4.58
N GLU A 90 -2.23 -8.36 -5.04
CA GLU A 90 -2.77 -8.30 -6.39
C GLU A 90 -3.58 -7.02 -6.56
N HIS A 91 -3.38 -6.36 -7.69
CA HIS A 91 -4.12 -5.13 -8.04
C HIS A 91 -3.98 -4.02 -7.00
N ALA A 92 -2.88 -4.04 -6.22
CA ALA A 92 -2.69 -3.09 -5.14
C ALA A 92 -2.75 -1.64 -5.61
N PHE A 93 -2.25 -1.38 -6.81
CA PHE A 93 -2.15 -0.02 -7.36
C PHE A 93 -3.17 0.27 -8.45
N ASP A 94 -4.12 -0.63 -8.67
CA ASP A 94 -5.17 -0.41 -9.67
C ASP A 94 -6.18 0.59 -9.14
N GLY A 95 -6.83 1.28 -10.03
CA GLY A 95 -7.94 2.16 -9.70
C GLY A 95 -7.68 3.64 -9.88
N CYS A 96 -6.42 4.06 -9.96
CA CYS A 96 -6.09 5.45 -10.24
C CYS A 96 -4.69 5.56 -10.84
N ALA A 97 -4.33 6.76 -11.28
CA ALA A 97 -3.04 6.99 -11.93
C ALA A 97 -1.93 7.03 -10.88
N ILE A 98 -1.21 5.94 -10.75
CA ILE A 98 -0.13 5.80 -9.79
C ILE A 98 1.16 5.42 -10.52
N ASP A 99 2.24 6.11 -10.15
CA ASP A 99 3.58 5.82 -10.61
C ASP A 99 4.34 5.27 -9.40
N VAL A 100 4.66 3.98 -9.43
CA VAL A 100 5.23 3.32 -8.26
C VAL A 100 6.74 3.41 -8.28
N ASP A 101 7.32 3.91 -7.20
CA ASP A 101 8.75 4.05 -7.04
C ASP A 101 9.28 2.87 -6.22
N TYR A 102 9.95 1.94 -6.90
CA TYR A 102 10.52 0.74 -6.31
C TYR A 102 12.00 0.89 -5.95
N SER A 103 12.56 2.09 -6.06
CA SER A 103 14.02 2.27 -5.94
C SER A 103 14.57 1.77 -4.60
N ASN A 104 13.80 1.86 -3.53
CA ASN A 104 14.23 1.38 -2.21
C ASN A 104 14.26 -0.14 -2.11
N LEU A 105 13.59 -0.83 -3.01
CA LEU A 105 13.50 -2.29 -3.00
C LEU A 105 14.57 -2.97 -3.84
N SER A 106 15.28 -2.21 -4.63
CA SER A 106 16.28 -2.75 -5.56
C SER A 106 17.64 -2.99 -4.93
N LYS A 107 17.77 -2.75 -3.66
CA LYS A 107 19.05 -2.89 -2.93
C LYS A 107 19.27 -4.27 -2.38
#